data_4cee2819d704fe9840e3cfa4f021c92f
#
_entry.id   4cee2819d704fe9840e3cfa4f021c92f
#
_cell.length_a   1.000
_cell.length_b   1.000
_cell.length_c   1.000
_cell.angle_alpha   90.00
_cell.angle_beta   90.00
_cell.angle_gamma   90.00
#
_symmetry.space_group_name_H-M   'P 1'
#
loop_
_entity.id
_entity.type
_entity.pdbx_description
1 polymer ?
#
loop_
_entity_poly.entity_id
_entity_poly.type
_entity_poly.pdbx_seq_one_letter_code
_entity_poly.pdbx_strand_id
1 'polypeptide(L)'
;MAIDPLNNPVYARFGVTPVINAGGTHTTHGGSMMRPEVREAMSLAAESFVDLVELKRATGRFVAEITGAEAGMICSGAAGGLVLATAAVMTGTDPEKIAQLPNSTGMKNEILMQRNNPSGYTKCHEYAGATLTYAGNESGATQDQLTDAITDDTAAILHTFAYGPACPGLTLPETVEVARNARNPLPVIVDGAAMLPPKENLTKYISEGADLVTFSGGKYIGGPQSAGLLAGRAELVEAALLNSGPGMAVGRPQKVGREELVGMATALQLFVESDDEARIDAMQRRAQHISDRLQGIPGITASVELDYLQFHVPNCVIRFDSADEADRVWEGMHEGNPRVYIARISGGLTANAVNILDGQEEAVAQRLVEELTK
;
A
#
# COMPACT_ATOMS: atom_id res chain seq x y z
N MET A 1 -3.17 -27.00 15.68
CA MET A 1 -4.22 -26.25 16.42
C MET A 1 -4.09 -24.78 16.04
N ALA A 2 -5.19 -24.12 15.70
CA ALA A 2 -5.17 -22.66 15.50
C ALA A 2 -4.82 -21.99 16.84
N ILE A 3 -3.85 -21.09 16.81
CA ILE A 3 -3.45 -20.30 18.01
C ILE A 3 -4.50 -19.19 18.17
N ASP A 4 -4.95 -18.96 19.41
CA ASP A 4 -5.70 -17.75 19.73
C ASP A 4 -4.81 -16.53 19.41
N PRO A 5 -5.20 -15.63 18.48
CA PRO A 5 -4.39 -14.49 18.10
C PRO A 5 -4.01 -13.57 19.27
N LEU A 6 -4.85 -13.51 20.31
CA LEU A 6 -4.61 -12.67 21.49
C LEU A 6 -3.72 -13.37 22.56
N ASN A 7 -3.45 -14.67 22.43
CA ASN A 7 -2.60 -15.47 23.32
C ASN A 7 -1.43 -16.11 22.58
N ASN A 8 -0.77 -15.37 21.70
CA ASN A 8 0.35 -15.88 20.92
C ASN A 8 1.62 -16.03 21.79
N PRO A 9 2.12 -17.26 22.03
CA PRO A 9 3.26 -17.50 22.93
C PRO A 9 4.56 -16.92 22.40
N VAL A 10 4.70 -16.68 21.09
CA VAL A 10 5.89 -16.06 20.50
C VAL A 10 6.02 -14.62 21.01
N TYR A 11 4.93 -13.85 21.00
CA TYR A 11 4.95 -12.46 21.49
C TYR A 11 5.10 -12.40 23.02
N ALA A 12 4.43 -13.30 23.73
CA ALA A 12 4.54 -13.38 25.19
C ALA A 12 5.99 -13.58 25.66
N ARG A 13 6.80 -14.35 24.91
CA ARG A 13 8.23 -14.54 25.17
C ARG A 13 9.03 -13.22 25.18
N PHE A 14 8.58 -12.22 24.44
CA PHE A 14 9.22 -10.90 24.35
C PHE A 14 8.50 -9.83 25.19
N GLY A 15 7.48 -10.21 25.98
CA GLY A 15 6.70 -9.27 26.78
C GLY A 15 5.78 -8.37 25.95
N VAL A 16 5.46 -8.77 24.70
CA VAL A 16 4.58 -8.03 23.81
C VAL A 16 3.17 -8.59 23.85
N THR A 17 2.19 -7.71 24.09
CA THR A 17 0.78 -8.10 24.13
C THR A 17 0.18 -7.96 22.73
N PRO A 18 -0.44 -9.02 22.18
CA PRO A 18 -1.22 -8.95 20.96
C PRO A 18 -2.41 -8.00 21.09
N VAL A 19 -2.91 -7.52 19.95
CA VAL A 19 -3.99 -6.53 19.87
C VAL A 19 -5.04 -6.96 18.86
N ILE A 20 -6.27 -6.45 19.00
CA ILE A 20 -7.26 -6.47 17.91
C ILE A 20 -6.96 -5.27 17.01
N ASN A 21 -6.71 -5.53 15.74
CA ASN A 21 -6.43 -4.46 14.79
C ASN A 21 -7.70 -4.03 14.06
N ALA A 22 -8.36 -3.02 14.58
CA ALA A 22 -9.43 -2.27 13.93
C ALA A 22 -8.96 -0.90 13.38
N GLY A 23 -7.64 -0.72 13.26
CA GLY A 23 -7.03 0.51 12.73
C GLY A 23 -6.68 0.45 11.23
N GLY A 24 -6.93 -0.69 10.57
CA GLY A 24 -6.59 -0.88 9.15
C GLY A 24 -5.21 -1.48 8.90
N THR A 25 -4.71 -1.34 7.66
CA THR A 25 -3.49 -2.00 7.18
C THR A 25 -2.22 -1.17 7.41
N HIS A 26 -2.16 -0.44 8.51
CA HIS A 26 -0.99 0.39 8.84
C HIS A 26 0.23 -0.45 9.20
N THR A 27 1.40 -0.02 8.74
CA THR A 27 2.69 -0.69 9.01
C THR A 27 2.97 -0.83 10.50
N THR A 28 2.58 0.17 11.30
CA THR A 28 2.74 0.18 12.77
C THR A 28 2.00 -0.96 13.47
N HIS A 29 0.96 -1.51 12.83
CA HIS A 29 0.15 -2.61 13.37
C HIS A 29 0.42 -3.95 12.66
N GLY A 30 1.45 -4.04 11.83
CA GLY A 30 1.82 -5.27 11.14
C GLY A 30 1.14 -5.48 9.77
N GLY A 31 0.44 -4.45 9.25
CA GLY A 31 -0.27 -4.54 7.98
C GLY A 31 -1.52 -5.41 8.07
N SER A 32 -1.58 -6.50 7.32
CA SER A 32 -2.65 -7.50 7.35
C SER A 32 -2.14 -8.85 7.82
N MET A 33 -3.05 -9.72 8.28
CA MET A 33 -2.71 -11.09 8.64
C MET A 33 -2.65 -11.97 7.38
N MET A 34 -1.55 -12.72 7.25
CA MET A 34 -1.38 -13.69 6.18
C MET A 34 -2.30 -14.90 6.39
N ARG A 35 -2.89 -15.40 5.31
CA ARG A 35 -3.64 -16.66 5.32
C ARG A 35 -2.74 -17.85 5.70
N PRO A 36 -3.29 -18.95 6.23
CA PRO A 36 -2.53 -20.14 6.59
C PRO A 36 -1.65 -20.66 5.45
N GLU A 37 -2.18 -20.68 4.22
CA GLU A 37 -1.52 -21.18 3.02
C GLU A 37 -0.27 -20.35 2.69
N VAL A 38 -0.33 -19.03 2.90
CA VAL A 38 0.82 -18.13 2.68
C VAL A 38 1.92 -18.44 3.68
N ARG A 39 1.58 -18.60 4.96
CA ARG A 39 2.54 -18.93 6.02
C ARG A 39 3.19 -20.31 5.82
N GLU A 40 2.41 -21.29 5.37
CA GLU A 40 2.89 -22.64 5.02
C GLU A 40 3.86 -22.58 3.84
N ALA A 41 3.51 -21.86 2.77
CA ALA A 41 4.37 -21.69 1.60
C ALA A 41 5.71 -21.04 1.97
N MET A 42 5.70 -20.02 2.83
CA MET A 42 6.92 -19.39 3.34
C MET A 42 7.78 -20.35 4.18
N SER A 43 7.14 -21.16 5.03
CA SER A 43 7.83 -22.16 5.83
C SER A 43 8.50 -23.22 4.96
N LEU A 44 7.79 -23.74 3.95
CA LEU A 44 8.35 -24.71 3.00
C LEU A 44 9.49 -24.10 2.16
N ALA A 45 9.35 -22.84 1.73
CA ALA A 45 10.41 -22.15 1.01
C ALA A 45 11.71 -22.03 1.83
N ALA A 46 11.61 -21.92 3.16
CA ALA A 46 12.78 -21.83 4.03
C ALA A 46 13.58 -23.15 4.12
N GLU A 47 12.99 -24.30 3.76
CA GLU A 47 13.62 -25.61 3.86
C GLU A 47 14.56 -25.94 2.69
N SER A 48 14.59 -25.10 1.62
CA SER A 48 15.40 -25.37 0.43
C SER A 48 16.19 -24.17 -0.04
N PHE A 49 17.37 -24.40 -0.58
CA PHE A 49 18.12 -23.39 -1.32
C PHE A 49 17.68 -23.37 -2.79
N VAL A 50 17.58 -22.16 -3.35
CA VAL A 50 17.26 -21.95 -4.77
C VAL A 50 18.16 -20.87 -5.35
N ASP A 51 18.27 -20.81 -6.67
CA ASP A 51 18.82 -19.63 -7.34
C ASP A 51 17.82 -18.47 -7.17
N LEU A 52 18.23 -17.45 -6.43
CA LEU A 52 17.35 -16.32 -6.10
C LEU A 52 17.03 -15.46 -7.32
N VAL A 53 17.94 -15.40 -8.32
CA VAL A 53 17.68 -14.65 -9.56
C VAL A 53 16.63 -15.38 -10.40
N GLU A 54 16.74 -16.72 -10.50
CA GLU A 54 15.74 -17.54 -11.17
C GLU A 54 14.37 -17.40 -10.50
N LEU A 55 14.30 -17.50 -9.16
CA LEU A 55 13.05 -17.36 -8.41
C LEU A 55 12.43 -15.98 -8.60
N LYS A 56 13.22 -14.89 -8.54
CA LYS A 56 12.72 -13.53 -8.80
C LYS A 56 12.12 -13.38 -10.20
N ARG A 57 12.77 -13.94 -11.21
CA ARG A 57 12.26 -13.92 -12.59
C ARG A 57 11.00 -14.77 -12.75
N ALA A 58 10.94 -15.94 -12.08
CA ALA A 58 9.75 -16.79 -12.11
C ALA A 58 8.54 -16.14 -11.45
N THR A 59 8.71 -15.61 -10.24
CA THR A 59 7.64 -14.87 -9.55
C THR A 59 7.28 -13.58 -10.27
N GLY A 60 8.24 -12.93 -10.94
CA GLY A 60 8.02 -11.77 -11.77
C GLY A 60 7.14 -12.05 -12.99
N ARG A 61 7.32 -13.18 -13.67
CA ARG A 61 6.43 -13.62 -14.76
C ARG A 61 4.99 -13.82 -14.26
N PHE A 62 4.85 -14.42 -13.08
CA PHE A 62 3.53 -14.58 -12.46
C PHE A 62 2.87 -13.24 -12.14
N VAL A 63 3.62 -12.25 -11.62
CA VAL A 63 3.11 -10.88 -11.41
C VAL A 63 2.65 -10.27 -12.73
N ALA A 64 3.42 -10.41 -13.81
CA ALA A 64 3.07 -9.90 -15.14
C ALA A 64 1.75 -10.51 -15.65
N GLU A 65 1.60 -11.84 -15.52
CA GLU A 65 0.38 -12.56 -15.90
C GLU A 65 -0.86 -12.01 -15.17
N ILE A 66 -0.77 -11.84 -13.86
CA ILE A 66 -1.89 -11.35 -13.02
C ILE A 66 -2.24 -9.90 -13.32
N THR A 67 -1.24 -9.05 -13.56
CA THR A 67 -1.44 -7.60 -13.78
C THR A 67 -1.71 -7.23 -15.24
N GLY A 68 -1.56 -8.17 -16.18
CA GLY A 68 -1.62 -7.89 -17.60
C GLY A 68 -0.48 -6.98 -18.11
N ALA A 69 0.59 -6.84 -17.33
CA ALA A 69 1.76 -6.05 -17.69
C ALA A 69 2.74 -6.86 -18.56
N GLU A 70 3.65 -6.19 -19.26
CA GLU A 70 4.71 -6.85 -20.04
C GLU A 70 5.69 -7.61 -19.15
N ALA A 71 5.97 -7.09 -17.94
CA ALA A 71 6.85 -7.70 -16.95
C ALA A 71 6.43 -7.31 -15.53
N GLY A 72 6.93 -8.06 -14.54
CA GLY A 72 6.70 -7.76 -13.14
C GLY A 72 7.85 -8.25 -12.25
N MET A 73 7.84 -7.80 -11.00
CA MET A 73 8.73 -8.28 -9.96
C MET A 73 8.10 -8.15 -8.58
N ILE A 74 8.54 -8.97 -7.64
CA ILE A 74 8.26 -8.78 -6.22
C ILE A 74 9.38 -7.94 -5.62
N CYS A 75 9.00 -6.92 -4.85
CA CYS A 75 9.90 -5.94 -4.24
C CYS A 75 9.64 -5.82 -2.73
N SER A 76 10.46 -5.04 -2.04
CA SER A 76 10.36 -4.82 -0.58
C SER A 76 9.26 -3.80 -0.26
N GLY A 77 8.01 -4.26 -0.26
CA GLY A 77 6.84 -3.41 -0.15
C GLY A 77 6.67 -2.49 -1.35
N ALA A 78 5.56 -1.75 -1.42
CA ALA A 78 5.38 -0.71 -2.44
C ALA A 78 6.45 0.40 -2.34
N ALA A 79 6.91 0.72 -1.12
CA ALA A 79 7.98 1.70 -0.92
C ALA A 79 9.28 1.29 -1.64
N GLY A 80 9.69 0.02 -1.52
CA GLY A 80 10.80 -0.52 -2.29
C GLY A 80 10.52 -0.53 -3.79
N GLY A 81 9.28 -0.77 -4.20
CA GLY A 81 8.83 -0.63 -5.59
C GLY A 81 9.02 0.78 -6.13
N LEU A 82 8.68 1.82 -5.37
CA LEU A 82 8.88 3.22 -5.74
C LEU A 82 10.36 3.58 -5.89
N VAL A 83 11.23 3.12 -4.97
CA VAL A 83 12.70 3.32 -5.09
C VAL A 83 13.22 2.70 -6.38
N LEU A 84 12.82 1.44 -6.66
CA LEU A 84 13.29 0.71 -7.84
C LEU A 84 12.71 1.26 -9.14
N ALA A 85 11.46 1.69 -9.16
CA ALA A 85 10.83 2.36 -10.30
C ALA A 85 11.56 3.67 -10.64
N THR A 86 11.88 4.47 -9.62
CA THR A 86 12.62 5.71 -9.78
C THR A 86 14.03 5.46 -10.31
N ALA A 87 14.76 4.52 -9.71
CA ALA A 87 16.07 4.13 -10.21
C ALA A 87 16.00 3.69 -11.68
N ALA A 88 14.99 2.87 -12.03
CA ALA A 88 14.80 2.37 -13.39
C ALA A 88 14.61 3.48 -14.44
N VAL A 89 13.78 4.48 -14.15
CA VAL A 89 13.54 5.59 -15.09
C VAL A 89 14.74 6.53 -15.23
N MET A 90 15.61 6.61 -14.21
CA MET A 90 16.82 7.42 -14.24
C MET A 90 17.99 6.73 -14.94
N THR A 91 18.13 5.41 -14.74
CA THR A 91 19.32 4.68 -15.21
C THR A 91 19.09 3.90 -16.48
N GLY A 92 17.83 3.47 -16.75
CA GLY A 92 17.61 2.38 -17.68
C GLY A 92 18.44 1.17 -17.29
N THR A 93 19.00 0.48 -18.27
CA THR A 93 19.89 -0.68 -18.06
C THR A 93 21.39 -0.33 -18.13
N ASP A 94 21.73 0.97 -18.09
CA ASP A 94 23.10 1.45 -18.17
C ASP A 94 23.87 1.11 -16.87
N PRO A 95 24.92 0.26 -16.93
CA PRO A 95 25.63 -0.22 -15.74
C PRO A 95 26.40 0.90 -15.03
N GLU A 96 26.84 1.94 -15.73
CA GLU A 96 27.58 3.06 -15.14
C GLU A 96 26.63 3.91 -14.30
N LYS A 97 25.43 4.23 -14.84
CA LYS A 97 24.40 4.96 -14.11
C LYS A 97 23.87 4.16 -12.92
N ILE A 98 23.67 2.84 -13.07
CA ILE A 98 23.26 1.96 -11.97
C ILE A 98 24.29 1.99 -10.83
N ALA A 99 25.57 1.91 -11.15
CA ALA A 99 26.65 1.95 -10.16
C ALA A 99 26.81 3.33 -9.50
N GLN A 100 26.43 4.41 -10.21
CA GLN A 100 26.54 5.78 -9.72
C GLN A 100 25.49 6.12 -8.67
N LEU A 101 24.26 5.57 -8.76
CA LEU A 101 23.19 5.89 -7.82
C LEU A 101 23.59 5.58 -6.36
N PRO A 102 23.14 6.39 -5.37
CA PRO A 102 22.15 7.46 -5.47
C PRO A 102 22.69 8.82 -5.94
N ASN A 103 23.94 8.92 -6.36
CA ASN A 103 24.42 10.15 -6.97
C ASN A 103 23.89 10.27 -8.41
N SER A 104 22.89 11.11 -8.62
CA SER A 104 22.22 11.31 -9.91
C SER A 104 22.81 12.43 -10.77
N THR A 105 24.02 12.94 -10.46
CA THR A 105 24.68 14.00 -11.23
C THR A 105 24.82 13.61 -12.70
N GLY A 106 24.31 14.47 -13.59
CA GLY A 106 24.34 14.25 -15.04
C GLY A 106 23.23 13.31 -15.57
N MET A 107 22.31 12.89 -14.73
CA MET A 107 21.11 12.15 -15.13
C MET A 107 19.88 13.05 -15.07
N LYS A 108 18.87 12.74 -15.88
CA LYS A 108 17.53 13.24 -15.63
C LYS A 108 17.07 12.65 -14.30
N ASN A 109 16.72 13.47 -13.32
CA ASN A 109 16.48 13.02 -11.95
C ASN A 109 15.27 13.69 -11.29
N GLU A 110 14.48 14.46 -12.02
CA GLU A 110 13.26 15.03 -11.48
C GLU A 110 12.09 14.05 -11.63
N ILE A 111 11.38 13.83 -10.55
CA ILE A 111 10.10 13.13 -10.54
C ILE A 111 9.01 14.18 -10.31
N LEU A 112 8.23 14.44 -11.36
CA LEU A 112 7.17 15.44 -11.36
C LEU A 112 5.86 14.83 -10.86
N MET A 113 5.17 15.51 -9.94
CA MET A 113 3.86 15.09 -9.45
C MET A 113 2.92 16.26 -9.21
N GLN A 114 1.61 15.98 -9.11
CA GLN A 114 0.64 16.95 -8.69
C GLN A 114 0.81 17.25 -7.18
N ARG A 115 0.67 18.53 -6.79
CA ARG A 115 0.87 18.98 -5.40
C ARG A 115 -0.25 18.56 -4.44
N ASN A 116 -1.42 18.23 -4.93
CA ASN A 116 -2.60 17.90 -4.13
C ASN A 116 -2.51 16.57 -3.37
N ASN A 117 -1.47 15.79 -3.57
CA ASN A 117 -1.32 14.51 -2.91
C ASN A 117 0.09 14.29 -2.34
N PRO A 118 0.53 15.13 -1.38
CA PRO A 118 1.77 14.90 -0.68
C PRO A 118 1.62 13.65 0.19
N SER A 119 2.44 12.65 -0.06
CA SER A 119 2.51 11.42 0.74
C SER A 119 3.89 11.35 1.40
N GLY A 120 3.97 10.83 2.62
CA GLY A 120 5.25 10.56 3.27
C GLY A 120 6.13 9.58 2.46
N TYR A 121 5.53 8.85 1.53
CA TYR A 121 6.22 7.88 0.66
C TYR A 121 6.93 8.53 -0.53
N THR A 122 6.69 9.82 -0.81
CA THR A 122 7.47 10.59 -1.80
C THR A 122 8.98 10.57 -1.49
N LYS A 123 9.35 10.41 -0.22
CA LYS A 123 10.72 10.20 0.23
C LYS A 123 11.42 9.00 -0.43
N CYS A 124 10.68 8.01 -0.88
CA CYS A 124 11.22 6.84 -1.57
C CYS A 124 11.95 7.22 -2.86
N HIS A 125 11.49 8.27 -3.55
CA HIS A 125 12.12 8.75 -4.78
C HIS A 125 13.48 9.39 -4.48
N GLU A 126 13.58 10.14 -3.38
CA GLU A 126 14.85 10.76 -2.94
C GLU A 126 15.89 9.70 -2.53
N TYR A 127 15.48 8.55 -1.98
CA TYR A 127 16.40 7.45 -1.67
C TYR A 127 17.06 6.86 -2.92
N ALA A 128 16.39 6.91 -4.07
CA ALA A 128 16.99 6.56 -5.35
C ALA A 128 17.92 7.66 -5.92
N GLY A 129 17.93 8.85 -5.33
CA GLY A 129 18.71 10.01 -5.79
C GLY A 129 17.92 11.00 -6.65
N ALA A 130 16.59 10.88 -6.71
CA ALA A 130 15.74 11.81 -7.44
C ALA A 130 15.40 13.06 -6.63
N THR A 131 15.03 14.12 -7.34
CA THR A 131 14.42 15.34 -6.80
C THR A 131 12.94 15.35 -7.15
N LEU A 132 12.09 15.69 -6.17
CA LEU A 132 10.66 15.85 -6.42
C LEU A 132 10.36 17.28 -6.91
N THR A 133 9.60 17.37 -8.00
CA THR A 133 9.05 18.62 -8.53
C THR A 133 7.52 18.53 -8.56
N TYR A 134 6.85 19.69 -8.54
CA TYR A 134 5.41 19.74 -8.34
C TYR A 134 4.73 20.66 -9.34
N ALA A 135 3.56 20.19 -9.86
CA ALA A 135 2.64 20.99 -10.65
C ALA A 135 1.38 21.34 -9.86
N GLY A 136 0.81 22.51 -10.14
CA GLY A 136 -0.43 22.98 -9.53
C GLY A 136 -0.29 23.38 -8.07
N ASN A 137 -1.37 23.21 -7.32
CA ASN A 137 -1.48 23.55 -5.91
C ASN A 137 -2.17 22.42 -5.11
N GLU A 138 -2.56 22.68 -3.87
CA GLU A 138 -3.24 21.70 -3.01
C GLU A 138 -4.61 21.23 -3.54
N SER A 139 -5.19 21.95 -4.50
CA SER A 139 -6.42 21.56 -5.20
C SER A 139 -6.15 20.73 -6.46
N GLY A 140 -4.88 20.40 -6.77
CA GLY A 140 -4.49 19.66 -7.95
C GLY A 140 -3.85 20.53 -9.03
N ALA A 141 -3.62 19.94 -10.19
CA ALA A 141 -3.09 20.58 -11.37
C ALA A 141 -4.06 20.44 -12.54
N THR A 142 -4.01 21.39 -13.49
CA THR A 142 -4.57 21.23 -14.84
C THR A 142 -3.54 20.55 -15.76
N GLN A 143 -3.96 20.05 -16.92
CA GLN A 143 -3.05 19.49 -17.93
C GLN A 143 -1.99 20.51 -18.36
N ASP A 144 -2.37 21.77 -18.56
CA ASP A 144 -1.44 22.85 -18.92
C ASP A 144 -0.39 23.06 -17.81
N GLN A 145 -0.83 23.12 -16.54
CA GLN A 145 0.09 23.28 -15.42
C GLN A 145 1.05 22.10 -15.27
N LEU A 146 0.60 20.88 -15.52
CA LEU A 146 1.46 19.70 -15.51
C LEU A 146 2.44 19.73 -16.69
N THR A 147 1.97 20.13 -17.87
CA THR A 147 2.81 20.28 -19.08
C THR A 147 3.89 21.35 -18.89
N ASP A 148 3.53 22.51 -18.35
CA ASP A 148 4.46 23.64 -18.13
C ASP A 148 5.51 23.32 -17.06
N ALA A 149 5.23 22.38 -16.16
CA ALA A 149 6.16 21.94 -15.11
C ALA A 149 7.20 20.91 -15.60
N ILE A 150 7.04 20.36 -16.83
CA ILE A 150 8.02 19.43 -17.41
C ILE A 150 9.28 20.19 -17.81
N THR A 151 10.44 19.74 -17.35
CA THR A 151 11.77 20.28 -17.68
C THR A 151 12.59 19.27 -18.50
N ASP A 152 13.77 19.68 -18.96
CA ASP A 152 14.71 18.77 -19.61
C ASP A 152 15.28 17.71 -18.64
N ASP A 153 15.23 17.97 -17.31
CA ASP A 153 15.68 17.07 -16.24
C ASP A 153 14.56 16.15 -15.73
N THR A 154 13.32 16.30 -16.20
CA THR A 154 12.21 15.43 -15.82
C THR A 154 12.44 14.00 -16.32
N ALA A 155 12.56 13.06 -15.42
CA ALA A 155 12.77 11.62 -15.68
C ALA A 155 11.45 10.86 -15.82
N ALA A 156 10.43 11.21 -15.01
CA ALA A 156 9.13 10.57 -15.01
C ALA A 156 8.06 11.46 -14.38
N ILE A 157 6.79 11.13 -14.63
CA ILE A 157 5.66 11.68 -13.88
C ILE A 157 5.19 10.63 -12.88
N LEU A 158 5.07 11.01 -11.60
CA LEU A 158 4.45 10.19 -10.56
C LEU A 158 2.97 10.52 -10.47
N HIS A 159 2.13 9.51 -10.66
CA HIS A 159 0.70 9.58 -10.37
C HIS A 159 0.41 8.92 -9.03
N THR A 160 -0.19 9.67 -8.13
CA THR A 160 -0.70 9.20 -6.85
C THR A 160 -2.19 9.47 -6.79
N PHE A 161 -2.93 8.66 -6.05
CA PHE A 161 -4.37 8.85 -5.91
C PHE A 161 -4.64 9.82 -4.76
N ALA A 162 -5.40 10.86 -5.06
CA ALA A 162 -5.82 11.83 -4.06
C ALA A 162 -6.75 11.20 -3.02
N TYR A 163 -6.63 11.62 -1.78
CA TYR A 163 -7.44 11.13 -0.69
C TYR A 163 -8.83 11.78 -0.69
N GLY A 164 -9.87 10.98 -0.98
CA GLY A 164 -11.26 11.35 -0.90
C GLY A 164 -11.89 11.83 -2.23
N PRO A 165 -13.22 11.71 -2.32
CA PRO A 165 -13.96 12.02 -3.56
C PRO A 165 -13.98 13.51 -3.90
N ALA A 166 -13.56 14.38 -2.98
CA ALA A 166 -13.55 15.83 -3.15
C ALA A 166 -12.17 16.38 -3.54
N CYS A 167 -11.15 15.53 -3.76
CA CYS A 167 -9.83 16.01 -4.11
C CYS A 167 -9.70 16.16 -5.63
N PRO A 168 -9.78 17.38 -6.18
CA PRO A 168 -9.62 17.63 -7.59
C PRO A 168 -8.16 17.37 -7.98
N GLY A 169 -7.95 16.90 -9.18
CA GLY A 169 -6.65 16.66 -9.78
C GLY A 169 -6.83 15.89 -11.08
N LEU A 170 -5.76 15.76 -11.84
CA LEU A 170 -5.77 14.97 -13.06
C LEU A 170 -5.97 13.49 -12.73
N THR A 171 -6.81 12.83 -13.49
CA THR A 171 -6.93 11.37 -13.51
C THR A 171 -5.66 10.73 -14.08
N LEU A 172 -5.51 9.41 -13.91
CA LEU A 172 -4.39 8.70 -14.53
C LEU A 172 -4.38 8.81 -16.05
N PRO A 173 -5.50 8.62 -16.78
CA PRO A 173 -5.53 8.83 -18.23
C PRO A 173 -5.09 10.24 -18.66
N GLU A 174 -5.53 11.29 -17.97
CA GLU A 174 -5.12 12.68 -18.27
C GLU A 174 -3.63 12.91 -17.98
N THR A 175 -3.11 12.33 -16.90
CA THR A 175 -1.66 12.36 -16.58
C THR A 175 -0.84 11.65 -17.67
N VAL A 176 -1.32 10.48 -18.13
CA VAL A 176 -0.70 9.71 -19.22
C VAL A 176 -0.72 10.52 -20.53
N GLU A 177 -1.84 11.18 -20.83
CA GLU A 177 -1.95 12.03 -22.03
C GLU A 177 -0.90 13.14 -22.03
N VAL A 178 -0.74 13.86 -20.91
CA VAL A 178 0.32 14.88 -20.77
C VAL A 178 1.71 14.27 -20.97
N ALA A 179 1.98 13.13 -20.32
CA ALA A 179 3.27 12.47 -20.40
C ALA A 179 3.62 12.03 -21.83
N ARG A 180 2.65 11.52 -22.60
CA ARG A 180 2.83 11.07 -23.99
C ARG A 180 2.99 12.22 -24.96
N ASN A 181 2.33 13.36 -24.69
CA ASN A 181 2.37 14.56 -25.54
C ASN A 181 3.57 15.49 -25.23
N ALA A 182 4.36 15.20 -24.20
CA ALA A 182 5.57 15.93 -23.90
C ALA A 182 6.55 15.87 -25.10
N ARG A 183 7.37 16.91 -25.27
CA ARG A 183 8.38 16.98 -26.34
C ARG A 183 9.26 15.71 -26.39
N ASN A 184 9.60 15.18 -25.23
CA ASN A 184 10.20 13.86 -25.05
C ASN A 184 9.23 13.06 -24.20
N PRO A 185 8.51 12.06 -24.72
CA PRO A 185 7.56 11.28 -23.95
C PRO A 185 8.17 10.74 -22.68
N LEU A 186 7.43 10.89 -21.57
CA LEU A 186 7.86 10.53 -20.24
C LEU A 186 7.15 9.26 -19.74
N PRO A 187 7.83 8.40 -18.99
CA PRO A 187 7.16 7.32 -18.28
C PRO A 187 6.29 7.85 -17.14
N VAL A 188 5.18 7.15 -16.88
CA VAL A 188 4.28 7.40 -15.75
C VAL A 188 4.43 6.27 -14.73
N ILE A 189 4.85 6.62 -13.51
CA ILE A 189 4.91 5.72 -12.35
C ILE A 189 3.62 5.91 -11.55
N VAL A 190 2.96 4.82 -11.18
CA VAL A 190 1.75 4.84 -10.35
C VAL A 190 2.02 4.26 -8.97
N ASP A 191 1.77 5.04 -7.93
CA ASP A 191 1.71 4.56 -6.56
C ASP A 191 0.30 4.01 -6.28
N GLY A 192 0.13 2.71 -6.50
CA GLY A 192 -1.09 1.96 -6.21
C GLY A 192 -1.08 1.24 -4.86
N ALA A 193 -0.15 1.58 -3.94
CA ALA A 193 0.11 0.84 -2.72
C ALA A 193 -1.12 0.54 -1.86
N ALA A 194 -2.12 1.42 -1.84
CA ALA A 194 -3.34 1.27 -1.04
C ALA A 194 -4.61 1.13 -1.90
N MET A 195 -4.47 0.93 -3.22
CA MET A 195 -5.57 0.99 -4.18
C MET A 195 -6.25 -0.36 -4.42
N LEU A 196 -6.10 -1.30 -3.52
CA LEU A 196 -6.83 -2.56 -3.46
C LEU A 196 -7.65 -2.58 -2.15
N PRO A 197 -8.91 -3.08 -2.15
CA PRO A 197 -9.69 -3.50 -3.31
C PRO A 197 -10.12 -2.33 -4.19
N PRO A 198 -10.82 -2.53 -5.35
CA PRO A 198 -11.19 -3.82 -5.93
C PRO A 198 -10.00 -4.47 -6.65
N LYS A 199 -10.07 -5.79 -6.88
CA LYS A 199 -8.97 -6.55 -7.53
C LYS A 199 -8.72 -6.16 -8.98
N GLU A 200 -9.72 -5.61 -9.66
CA GLU A 200 -9.62 -5.07 -11.02
C GLU A 200 -8.55 -3.98 -11.14
N ASN A 201 -8.23 -3.29 -10.05
CA ASN A 201 -7.16 -2.28 -10.04
C ASN A 201 -5.78 -2.88 -10.31
N LEU A 202 -5.58 -4.20 -10.14
CA LEU A 202 -4.33 -4.87 -10.54
C LEU A 202 -4.03 -4.72 -12.03
N THR A 203 -5.06 -4.73 -12.89
CA THR A 203 -4.93 -4.60 -14.35
C THR A 203 -5.28 -3.22 -14.86
N LYS A 204 -6.16 -2.51 -14.16
CA LYS A 204 -6.74 -1.23 -14.59
C LYS A 204 -5.66 -0.18 -14.89
N TYR A 205 -4.73 0.05 -13.99
CA TYR A 205 -3.76 1.13 -14.16
C TYR A 205 -2.78 0.89 -15.32
N ILE A 206 -2.42 -0.37 -15.58
CA ILE A 206 -1.66 -0.76 -16.78
C ILE A 206 -2.48 -0.47 -18.03
N SER A 207 -3.76 -0.86 -18.06
CA SER A 207 -4.65 -0.62 -19.21
C SER A 207 -4.94 0.87 -19.45
N GLU A 208 -4.87 1.70 -18.41
CA GLU A 208 -4.99 3.16 -18.48
C GLU A 208 -3.67 3.85 -18.91
N GLY A 209 -2.60 3.10 -19.14
CA GLY A 209 -1.35 3.57 -19.73
C GLY A 209 -0.22 3.86 -18.73
N ALA A 210 -0.30 3.38 -17.49
CA ALA A 210 0.83 3.40 -16.57
C ALA A 210 2.02 2.62 -17.14
N ASP A 211 3.22 3.19 -17.05
CA ASP A 211 4.45 2.49 -17.47
C ASP A 211 4.99 1.58 -16.36
N LEU A 212 4.80 1.99 -15.11
CA LEU A 212 5.09 1.20 -13.91
C LEU A 212 4.01 1.42 -12.88
N VAL A 213 3.57 0.37 -12.20
CA VAL A 213 2.66 0.43 -11.05
C VAL A 213 3.17 -0.42 -9.92
N THR A 214 3.04 0.09 -8.68
CA THR A 214 3.42 -0.67 -7.48
C THR A 214 2.23 -0.86 -6.54
N PHE A 215 2.13 -2.06 -5.92
CA PHE A 215 1.14 -2.39 -4.91
C PHE A 215 1.79 -2.98 -3.66
N SER A 216 1.20 -2.71 -2.49
CA SER A 216 1.67 -3.28 -1.22
C SER A 216 1.08 -4.67 -0.99
N GLY A 217 1.94 -5.67 -0.77
CA GLY A 217 1.53 -7.02 -0.47
C GLY A 217 0.97 -7.20 0.94
N GLY A 218 1.49 -6.44 1.90
CA GLY A 218 1.08 -6.49 3.31
C GLY A 218 -0.21 -5.74 3.64
N LYS A 219 -0.98 -5.33 2.62
CA LYS A 219 -2.29 -4.71 2.78
C LYS A 219 -3.40 -5.70 2.41
N TYR A 220 -4.31 -5.33 1.54
CA TYR A 220 -5.49 -6.13 1.20
C TYR A 220 -5.17 -7.46 0.50
N ILE A 221 -4.03 -7.57 -0.16
CA ILE A 221 -3.54 -8.83 -0.75
C ILE A 221 -3.32 -9.89 0.34
N GLY A 222 -2.94 -9.49 1.56
CA GLY A 222 -2.73 -10.41 2.68
C GLY A 222 -1.41 -11.21 2.57
N GLY A 223 -0.42 -10.65 1.92
CA GLY A 223 0.94 -11.18 1.82
C GLY A 223 1.85 -10.72 2.96
N PRO A 224 3.15 -11.09 2.90
CA PRO A 224 4.13 -10.61 3.86
C PRO A 224 4.16 -9.08 3.90
N GLN A 225 4.18 -8.51 5.10
CA GLN A 225 4.17 -7.05 5.27
C GLN A 225 5.34 -6.36 4.56
N SER A 226 6.49 -7.01 4.52
CA SER A 226 7.70 -6.53 3.87
C SER A 226 7.70 -6.69 2.34
N ALA A 227 6.67 -7.31 1.75
CA ALA A 227 6.61 -7.57 0.32
C ALA A 227 5.59 -6.66 -0.40
N GLY A 228 5.84 -6.45 -1.69
CA GLY A 228 4.98 -5.76 -2.63
C GLY A 228 5.29 -6.19 -4.04
N LEU A 229 4.64 -5.62 -5.00
CA LEU A 229 4.91 -5.88 -6.41
C LEU A 229 5.12 -4.58 -7.19
N LEU A 230 5.91 -4.67 -8.26
CA LEU A 230 6.10 -3.68 -9.29
C LEU A 230 5.83 -4.35 -10.64
N ALA A 231 4.99 -3.75 -11.47
CA ALA A 231 4.62 -4.28 -12.78
C ALA A 231 4.59 -3.16 -13.81
N GLY A 232 4.83 -3.46 -15.08
CA GLY A 232 4.81 -2.48 -16.16
C GLY A 232 5.57 -2.91 -17.40
N ARG A 233 6.16 -1.93 -18.10
CA ARG A 233 6.92 -2.13 -19.33
C ARG A 233 8.17 -2.97 -19.07
N ALA A 234 8.45 -3.90 -19.98
CA ALA A 234 9.51 -4.89 -19.81
C ALA A 234 10.90 -4.27 -19.59
N GLU A 235 11.26 -3.22 -20.35
CA GLU A 235 12.56 -2.56 -20.20
C GLU A 235 12.70 -1.82 -18.88
N LEU A 236 11.63 -1.25 -18.32
CA LEU A 236 11.66 -0.56 -17.04
C LEU A 236 11.71 -1.54 -15.86
N VAL A 237 10.99 -2.66 -15.96
CA VAL A 237 11.05 -3.73 -14.95
C VAL A 237 12.43 -4.40 -14.96
N GLU A 238 13.05 -4.62 -16.14
CA GLU A 238 14.43 -5.13 -16.21
C GLU A 238 15.42 -4.15 -15.58
N ALA A 239 15.28 -2.84 -15.85
CA ALA A 239 16.09 -1.80 -15.19
C ALA A 239 15.90 -1.81 -13.66
N ALA A 240 14.66 -1.99 -13.18
CA ALA A 240 14.37 -2.13 -11.76
C ALA A 240 15.02 -3.39 -11.14
N LEU A 241 14.99 -4.51 -11.86
CA LEU A 241 15.67 -5.75 -11.45
C LEU A 241 17.19 -5.57 -11.31
N LEU A 242 17.83 -4.89 -12.28
CA LEU A 242 19.25 -4.57 -12.24
C LEU A 242 19.64 -3.63 -11.08
N ASN A 243 18.75 -2.72 -10.71
CA ASN A 243 18.91 -1.85 -9.55
C ASN A 243 18.59 -2.55 -8.20
N SER A 244 18.10 -3.79 -8.21
CA SER A 244 17.68 -4.52 -7.01
C SER A 244 18.74 -5.50 -6.48
N GLY A 245 18.54 -6.00 -5.24
CA GLY A 245 19.30 -7.16 -4.78
C GLY A 245 18.99 -8.44 -5.58
N PRO A 246 19.93 -9.43 -5.73
CA PRO A 246 21.18 -9.56 -4.98
C PRO A 246 22.34 -8.68 -5.47
N GLY A 247 22.18 -7.93 -6.56
CA GLY A 247 23.18 -6.97 -7.04
C GLY A 247 23.56 -5.93 -5.99
N MET A 248 24.65 -5.20 -6.22
CA MET A 248 25.17 -4.17 -5.32
C MET A 248 24.75 -2.76 -5.75
N ALA A 249 23.55 -2.62 -6.32
CA ALA A 249 22.96 -1.36 -6.73
C ALA A 249 22.19 -0.68 -5.58
N VAL A 250 21.55 0.47 -5.86
CA VAL A 250 20.83 1.29 -4.87
C VAL A 250 19.76 0.52 -4.09
N GLY A 251 19.12 -0.46 -4.70
CA GLY A 251 18.11 -1.32 -4.06
C GLY A 251 18.67 -2.47 -3.21
N ARG A 252 20.00 -2.59 -3.08
CA ARG A 252 20.61 -3.67 -2.29
C ARG A 252 20.14 -3.74 -0.83
N PRO A 253 19.94 -2.63 -0.10
CA PRO A 253 19.42 -2.64 1.25
C PRO A 253 17.99 -3.18 1.36
N GLN A 254 17.24 -3.17 0.26
CA GLN A 254 15.84 -3.59 0.16
C GLN A 254 15.72 -4.99 -0.46
N LYS A 255 16.64 -5.90 -0.13
CA LYS A 255 16.59 -7.27 -0.64
C LYS A 255 15.32 -7.99 -0.17
N VAL A 256 14.74 -8.79 -1.03
CA VAL A 256 13.62 -9.68 -0.73
C VAL A 256 14.15 -11.11 -0.67
N GLY A 257 13.84 -11.85 0.39
CA GLY A 257 14.23 -13.25 0.57
C GLY A 257 13.32 -14.20 -0.20
N ARG A 258 13.71 -15.46 -0.29
CA ARG A 258 12.91 -16.49 -0.97
C ARG A 258 11.55 -16.70 -0.31
N GLU A 259 11.50 -16.58 1.01
CA GLU A 259 10.29 -16.74 1.81
C GLU A 259 9.26 -15.66 1.45
N GLU A 260 9.70 -14.40 1.36
CA GLU A 260 8.82 -13.29 0.96
C GLU A 260 8.43 -13.38 -0.52
N LEU A 261 9.32 -13.82 -1.41
CA LEU A 261 8.99 -14.02 -2.84
C LEU A 261 7.89 -15.06 -3.00
N VAL A 262 8.03 -16.21 -2.36
CA VAL A 262 7.03 -17.30 -2.41
C VAL A 262 5.76 -16.89 -1.69
N GLY A 263 5.87 -16.29 -0.48
CA GLY A 263 4.72 -15.84 0.29
C GLY A 263 3.89 -14.79 -0.45
N MET A 264 4.56 -13.83 -1.11
CA MET A 264 3.87 -12.80 -1.88
C MET A 264 3.18 -13.38 -3.13
N ALA A 265 3.84 -14.26 -3.86
CA ALA A 265 3.25 -14.92 -5.03
C ALA A 265 2.03 -15.76 -4.62
N THR A 266 2.13 -16.54 -3.52
CA THR A 266 1.01 -17.31 -2.99
C THR A 266 -0.14 -16.42 -2.54
N ALA A 267 0.15 -15.31 -1.85
CA ALA A 267 -0.87 -14.37 -1.42
C ALA A 267 -1.59 -13.70 -2.61
N LEU A 268 -0.84 -13.34 -3.65
CA LEU A 268 -1.40 -12.76 -4.88
C LEU A 268 -2.30 -13.76 -5.61
N GLN A 269 -1.89 -15.03 -5.70
CA GLN A 269 -2.73 -16.12 -6.24
C GLN A 269 -4.06 -16.21 -5.49
N LEU A 270 -4.00 -16.35 -4.17
CA LEU A 270 -5.19 -16.45 -3.33
C LEU A 270 -6.07 -15.20 -3.38
N PHE A 271 -5.46 -14.05 -3.57
CA PHE A 271 -6.18 -12.78 -3.70
C PHE A 271 -7.01 -12.75 -4.99
N VAL A 272 -6.43 -13.08 -6.14
CA VAL A 272 -7.16 -13.04 -7.42
C VAL A 272 -8.22 -14.15 -7.53
N GLU A 273 -8.00 -15.28 -6.85
CA GLU A 273 -8.97 -16.37 -6.75
C GLU A 273 -10.09 -16.10 -5.75
N SER A 274 -9.92 -15.10 -4.85
CA SER A 274 -10.91 -14.79 -3.84
C SER A 274 -12.14 -14.08 -4.42
N ASP A 275 -13.26 -14.28 -3.74
CA ASP A 275 -14.48 -13.52 -3.98
C ASP A 275 -14.40 -12.18 -3.25
N ASP A 276 -14.13 -11.11 -3.99
CA ASP A 276 -14.00 -9.75 -3.43
C ASP A 276 -15.33 -9.24 -2.88
N GLU A 277 -16.44 -9.55 -3.53
CA GLU A 277 -17.78 -9.14 -3.11
C GLU A 277 -18.12 -9.75 -1.75
N ALA A 278 -17.92 -11.06 -1.60
CA ALA A 278 -18.13 -11.75 -0.33
C ALA A 278 -17.22 -11.22 0.79
N ARG A 279 -15.98 -10.81 0.46
CA ARG A 279 -15.05 -10.19 1.44
C ARG A 279 -15.50 -8.80 1.86
N ILE A 280 -15.95 -7.97 0.92
CA ILE A 280 -16.48 -6.63 1.21
C ILE A 280 -17.77 -6.74 2.03
N ASP A 281 -18.67 -7.67 1.69
CA ASP A 281 -19.87 -7.94 2.46
C ASP A 281 -19.59 -8.38 3.90
N ALA A 282 -18.55 -9.18 4.10
CA ALA A 282 -18.14 -9.58 5.45
C ALA A 282 -17.63 -8.37 6.25
N MET A 283 -16.86 -7.47 5.64
CA MET A 283 -16.44 -6.21 6.27
C MET A 283 -17.64 -5.29 6.56
N GLN A 284 -18.60 -5.20 5.64
CA GLN A 284 -19.84 -4.43 5.82
C GLN A 284 -20.60 -4.91 7.05
N ARG A 285 -20.78 -6.24 7.19
CA ARG A 285 -21.48 -6.82 8.35
C ARG A 285 -20.77 -6.50 9.67
N ARG A 286 -19.42 -6.61 9.72
CA ARG A 286 -18.65 -6.28 10.94
C ARG A 286 -18.74 -4.80 11.29
N ALA A 287 -18.57 -3.91 10.31
CA ALA A 287 -18.69 -2.48 10.51
C ALA A 287 -20.11 -2.08 10.98
N GLN A 288 -21.15 -2.69 10.39
CA GLN A 288 -22.55 -2.49 10.77
C GLN A 288 -22.81 -2.96 12.19
N HIS A 289 -22.32 -4.17 12.56
CA HIS A 289 -22.45 -4.69 13.93
C HIS A 289 -21.87 -3.70 14.97
N ILE A 290 -20.67 -3.17 14.72
CA ILE A 290 -20.06 -2.17 15.62
C ILE A 290 -20.93 -0.91 15.67
N SER A 291 -21.35 -0.40 14.51
CA SER A 291 -22.19 0.79 14.44
C SER A 291 -23.51 0.64 15.20
N ASP A 292 -24.19 -0.51 15.04
CA ASP A 292 -25.48 -0.79 15.70
C ASP A 292 -25.35 -0.81 17.23
N ARG A 293 -24.24 -1.36 17.75
CA ARG A 293 -23.93 -1.40 19.20
C ARG A 293 -23.70 -0.03 19.81
N LEU A 294 -23.36 0.98 18.99
CA LEU A 294 -23.08 2.35 19.43
C LEU A 294 -24.28 3.29 19.29
N GLN A 295 -25.41 2.79 18.75
CA GLN A 295 -26.60 3.64 18.56
C GLN A 295 -27.17 4.09 19.91
N GLY A 296 -27.57 5.38 19.97
CA GLY A 296 -28.20 5.98 21.15
C GLY A 296 -27.24 6.37 22.28
N ILE A 297 -25.93 6.21 22.12
CA ILE A 297 -24.94 6.73 23.07
C ILE A 297 -24.85 8.25 22.90
N PRO A 298 -25.05 9.07 23.97
CA PRO A 298 -24.99 10.53 23.88
C PRO A 298 -23.57 11.01 23.49
N GLY A 299 -23.51 12.13 22.77
CA GLY A 299 -22.24 12.78 22.41
C GLY A 299 -21.52 12.21 21.20
N ILE A 300 -22.09 11.15 20.58
CA ILE A 300 -21.54 10.55 19.37
C ILE A 300 -22.62 10.25 18.32
N THR A 301 -22.16 10.10 17.07
CA THR A 301 -22.90 9.42 16.01
C THR A 301 -22.03 8.34 15.39
N ALA A 302 -22.59 7.16 15.13
CA ALA A 302 -21.90 6.06 14.48
C ALA A 302 -22.62 5.67 13.18
N SER A 303 -21.85 5.51 12.10
CA SER A 303 -22.35 5.14 10.77
C SER A 303 -21.35 4.24 10.05
N VAL A 304 -21.80 3.50 9.04
CA VAL A 304 -20.89 2.79 8.14
C VAL A 304 -20.61 3.67 6.94
N GLU A 305 -19.33 3.95 6.72
CA GLU A 305 -18.85 4.76 5.61
C GLU A 305 -17.73 4.01 4.86
N LEU A 306 -17.50 4.36 3.60
CA LEU A 306 -16.37 3.85 2.85
C LEU A 306 -15.07 4.54 3.27
N ASP A 307 -13.99 3.78 3.32
CA ASP A 307 -12.65 4.30 3.59
C ASP A 307 -12.23 5.28 2.48
N TYR A 308 -11.82 6.49 2.87
CA TYR A 308 -11.36 7.50 1.92
C TYR A 308 -10.08 7.11 1.18
N LEU A 309 -9.22 6.29 1.79
CA LEU A 309 -7.96 5.84 1.19
C LEU A 309 -8.16 4.73 0.17
N GLN A 310 -9.13 3.83 0.43
CA GLN A 310 -9.37 2.65 -0.39
C GLN A 310 -10.69 2.69 -1.16
N PHE A 311 -11.58 3.64 -0.82
CA PHE A 311 -12.88 3.92 -1.45
C PHE A 311 -13.89 2.76 -1.45
N HIS A 312 -13.47 1.55 -1.09
CA HIS A 312 -14.26 0.33 -1.22
C HIS A 312 -14.33 -0.50 0.07
N VAL A 313 -13.63 -0.08 1.13
CA VAL A 313 -13.62 -0.77 2.41
C VAL A 313 -14.61 -0.12 3.36
N PRO A 314 -15.67 -0.84 3.78
CA PRO A 314 -16.62 -0.33 4.75
C PRO A 314 -15.98 -0.26 6.15
N ASN A 315 -16.16 0.88 6.81
CA ASN A 315 -15.66 1.14 8.16
C ASN A 315 -16.77 1.64 9.07
N CYS A 316 -16.73 1.33 10.35
CA CYS A 316 -17.54 2.03 11.34
C CYS A 316 -16.85 3.36 11.66
N VAL A 317 -17.47 4.46 11.27
CA VAL A 317 -17.05 5.84 11.56
C VAL A 317 -17.83 6.35 12.76
N ILE A 318 -17.11 6.88 13.77
CA ILE A 318 -17.64 7.40 15.01
C ILE A 318 -17.27 8.88 15.08
N ARG A 319 -18.26 9.76 14.97
CA ARG A 319 -18.07 11.20 15.08
C ARG A 319 -18.44 11.66 16.48
N PHE A 320 -17.67 12.56 17.02
CA PHE A 320 -17.79 13.05 18.39
C PHE A 320 -18.20 14.52 18.39
N ASP A 321 -19.03 14.91 19.37
CA ASP A 321 -19.34 16.30 19.64
C ASP A 321 -18.14 17.05 20.24
N SER A 322 -17.19 16.34 20.86
CA SER A 322 -15.98 16.86 21.48
C SER A 322 -14.73 16.12 20.99
N ALA A 323 -13.70 16.87 20.60
CA ALA A 323 -12.40 16.31 20.23
C ALA A 323 -11.67 15.67 21.42
N ASP A 324 -11.77 16.29 22.61
CA ASP A 324 -11.16 15.76 23.85
C ASP A 324 -11.74 14.39 24.21
N GLU A 325 -13.03 14.20 23.96
CA GLU A 325 -13.70 12.92 24.19
C GLU A 325 -13.22 11.84 23.21
N ALA A 326 -13.03 12.19 21.93
CA ALA A 326 -12.48 11.28 20.94
C ALA A 326 -11.07 10.84 21.32
N ASP A 327 -10.23 11.76 21.80
CA ASP A 327 -8.87 11.46 22.24
C ASP A 327 -8.86 10.55 23.45
N ARG A 328 -9.71 10.82 24.46
CA ARG A 328 -9.86 9.97 25.67
C ARG A 328 -10.27 8.53 25.29
N VAL A 329 -11.29 8.39 24.45
CA VAL A 329 -11.76 7.08 23.98
C VAL A 329 -10.66 6.36 23.20
N TRP A 330 -9.96 7.07 22.32
CA TRP A 330 -8.84 6.49 21.56
C TRP A 330 -7.75 5.93 22.48
N GLU A 331 -7.34 6.67 23.50
CA GLU A 331 -6.34 6.23 24.49
C GLU A 331 -6.84 5.01 25.27
N GLY A 332 -8.10 5.05 25.76
CA GLY A 332 -8.71 3.95 26.50
C GLY A 332 -8.79 2.65 25.68
N MET A 333 -9.05 2.74 24.37
CA MET A 333 -9.05 1.59 23.47
C MET A 333 -7.65 0.97 23.34
N HIS A 334 -6.60 1.79 23.29
CA HIS A 334 -5.22 1.32 23.17
C HIS A 334 -4.64 0.73 24.44
N GLU A 335 -5.13 1.13 25.61
CA GLU A 335 -4.64 0.69 26.93
C GLU A 335 -5.47 -0.44 27.55
N GLY A 336 -6.67 -0.70 27.05
CA GLY A 336 -7.63 -1.65 27.59
C GLY A 336 -7.23 -3.13 27.47
N ASN A 337 -8.15 -4.00 27.88
CA ASN A 337 -8.02 -5.44 27.72
C ASN A 337 -9.31 -6.05 27.17
N PRO A 338 -9.32 -6.59 25.94
CA PRO A 338 -8.19 -6.57 25.01
C PRO A 338 -7.84 -5.15 24.53
N ARG A 339 -6.58 -4.94 24.17
CA ARG A 339 -6.16 -3.74 23.46
C ARG A 339 -6.77 -3.74 22.05
N VAL A 340 -7.36 -2.61 21.66
CA VAL A 340 -7.94 -2.44 20.34
C VAL A 340 -7.35 -1.22 19.67
N TYR A 341 -6.68 -1.41 18.55
CA TYR A 341 -6.21 -0.29 17.73
C TYR A 341 -7.32 0.15 16.78
N ILE A 342 -7.75 1.40 16.94
CA ILE A 342 -8.65 2.14 16.05
C ILE A 342 -7.94 3.38 15.51
N ALA A 343 -8.36 3.89 14.36
CA ALA A 343 -7.71 5.03 13.74
C ALA A 343 -8.43 6.35 14.09
N ARG A 344 -7.65 7.45 14.17
CA ARG A 344 -8.17 8.81 14.28
C ARG A 344 -8.50 9.33 12.88
N ILE A 345 -9.61 10.06 12.78
CA ILE A 345 -10.03 10.80 11.60
C ILE A 345 -10.41 12.23 12.00
N SER A 346 -10.62 13.10 11.02
CA SER A 346 -11.12 14.43 11.30
C SER A 346 -12.50 14.36 11.98
N GLY A 347 -12.61 14.88 13.20
CA GLY A 347 -13.84 14.90 13.98
C GLY A 347 -14.24 13.57 14.60
N GLY A 348 -13.31 12.58 14.73
CA GLY A 348 -13.66 11.32 15.37
C GLY A 348 -12.69 10.17 15.20
N LEU A 349 -13.24 8.98 15.29
CA LEU A 349 -12.51 7.71 15.21
C LEU A 349 -13.11 6.79 14.14
N THR A 350 -12.33 5.84 13.66
CA THR A 350 -12.84 4.81 12.74
C THR A 350 -12.33 3.44 13.12
N ALA A 351 -13.24 2.45 13.14
CA ALA A 351 -12.92 1.05 13.23
C ALA A 351 -12.97 0.44 11.83
N ASN A 352 -11.78 0.15 11.28
CA ASN A 352 -11.59 -0.41 9.95
C ASN A 352 -11.77 -1.93 10.00
N ALA A 353 -12.69 -2.44 9.19
CA ALA A 353 -13.11 -3.85 9.25
C ALA A 353 -12.17 -4.84 8.52
N VAL A 354 -11.13 -4.37 7.82
CA VAL A 354 -10.22 -5.22 7.01
C VAL A 354 -9.54 -6.30 7.84
N ASN A 355 -9.07 -5.95 9.04
CA ASN A 355 -8.27 -6.83 9.89
C ASN A 355 -9.04 -7.37 11.11
N ILE A 356 -10.30 -7.02 11.26
CA ILE A 356 -11.15 -7.57 12.31
C ILE A 356 -11.49 -9.02 11.92
N LEU A 357 -11.05 -9.98 12.71
CA LEU A 357 -11.37 -11.39 12.51
C LEU A 357 -12.81 -11.69 12.95
N ASP A 358 -13.38 -12.81 12.44
CA ASP A 358 -14.72 -13.26 12.82
C ASP A 358 -14.89 -13.38 14.34
N GLY A 359 -15.89 -12.71 14.90
CA GLY A 359 -16.17 -12.63 16.33
C GLY A 359 -15.43 -11.53 17.10
N GLN A 360 -14.42 -10.90 16.50
CA GLN A 360 -13.72 -9.77 17.14
C GLN A 360 -14.52 -8.46 17.07
N GLU A 361 -15.45 -8.33 16.13
CA GLU A 361 -16.35 -7.17 16.01
C GLU A 361 -17.15 -6.92 17.30
N GLU A 362 -17.57 -7.97 17.99
CA GLU A 362 -18.25 -7.84 19.29
C GLU A 362 -17.30 -7.30 20.37
N ALA A 363 -16.06 -7.82 20.43
CA ALA A 363 -15.08 -7.33 21.39
C ALA A 363 -14.70 -5.85 21.12
N VAL A 364 -14.59 -5.44 19.85
CA VAL A 364 -14.37 -4.04 19.46
C VAL A 364 -15.54 -3.16 19.91
N ALA A 365 -16.77 -3.59 19.62
CA ALA A 365 -17.98 -2.86 19.99
C ALA A 365 -18.13 -2.73 21.51
N GLN A 366 -17.92 -3.81 22.25
CA GLN A 366 -17.98 -3.80 23.72
C GLN A 366 -16.95 -2.84 24.31
N ARG A 367 -15.70 -2.89 23.84
CA ARG A 367 -14.63 -1.98 24.30
C ARG A 367 -14.99 -0.52 24.02
N LEU A 368 -15.55 -0.22 22.85
CA LEU A 368 -16.02 1.13 22.52
C LEU A 368 -17.13 1.58 23.48
N VAL A 369 -18.14 0.75 23.73
CA VAL A 369 -19.22 1.06 24.70
C VAL A 369 -18.65 1.32 26.08
N GLU A 370 -17.75 0.48 26.58
CA GLU A 370 -17.11 0.66 27.89
C GLU A 370 -16.37 2.00 27.98
N GLU A 371 -15.63 2.39 26.95
CA GLU A 371 -14.91 3.67 26.95
C GLU A 371 -15.84 4.88 26.78
N LEU A 372 -16.90 4.77 25.99
CA LEU A 372 -17.88 5.86 25.78
C LEU A 372 -18.81 6.09 26.97
N THR A 373 -18.92 5.16 27.90
CA THR A 373 -19.83 5.26 29.06
C THR A 373 -19.10 5.55 30.38
N LYS A 374 -17.77 5.75 30.33
CA LYS A 374 -16.97 6.23 31.49
C LYS A 374 -17.21 7.73 31.72
#